data_db8f73b095f60c49335f48b46652e1bf
#
_entry.id   db8f73b095f60c49335f48b46652e1bf
#
_cell.length_a   1.000
_cell.length_b   1.000
_cell.length_c   1.000
_cell.angle_alpha   90.00
_cell.angle_beta   90.00
_cell.angle_gamma   90.00
#
_symmetry.space_group_name_H-M   'P 1'
#
loop_
_entity.id
_entity.type
_entity.pdbx_description
1 polymer ?
#
loop_
_entity_poly.entity_id
_entity_poly.type
_entity_poly.pdbx_seq_one_letter_code
_entity_poly.pdbx_strand_id
1 'polypeptide(L)'
;LGPRDFRITTRIVEGEPFSSLLATAHEWGHSIYEQGLPAQSHQWFSWPLGQATSMAVHESQSLFWENRIAKSKAFAKSFFGNFADQGCPLDNYQEFWQSINVVKKGLNRVEADELSYGLHIIIRTELEIELIEGNLNPKDLPYEWNKKYQELLGVTPSNDSEGCLQDVHWSEGAFGYFPSYLIGHLISAQISDTLENDVGSINAVSYTHLTLP
;
A
#
# COMPACT_ATOMS: atom_id res chain seq x y z
N LEU A 1 -9.44 -9.93 -16.92
CA LEU A 1 -9.55 -10.70 -18.16
C LEU A 1 -11.00 -10.83 -18.64
N GLY A 2 -11.97 -10.79 -17.77
CA GLY A 2 -13.41 -10.84 -18.05
C GLY A 2 -14.21 -10.74 -16.77
N PRO A 3 -15.56 -10.63 -16.88
CA PRO A 3 -16.41 -10.62 -15.71
C PRO A 3 -16.17 -11.87 -14.85
N ARG A 4 -15.99 -11.68 -13.54
CA ARG A 4 -15.76 -12.76 -12.58
C ARG A 4 -14.43 -13.53 -12.74
N ASP A 5 -13.46 -12.98 -13.47
CA ASP A 5 -12.09 -13.53 -13.52
C ASP A 5 -11.13 -12.63 -12.74
N PHE A 6 -10.95 -12.95 -11.45
CA PHE A 6 -10.12 -12.20 -10.52
C PHE A 6 -8.84 -13.00 -10.25
N ARG A 7 -7.72 -12.46 -10.64
CA ARG A 7 -6.41 -13.08 -10.44
C ARG A 7 -5.49 -12.08 -9.75
N ILE A 8 -4.83 -12.54 -8.72
CA ILE A 8 -3.80 -11.79 -8.03
C ILE A 8 -2.45 -12.46 -8.27
N THR A 9 -1.40 -11.67 -8.24
CA THR A 9 -0.02 -12.15 -8.29
C THR A 9 0.71 -11.59 -7.09
N THR A 10 1.59 -12.38 -6.50
CA THR A 10 2.47 -11.93 -5.44
C THR A 10 3.88 -12.44 -5.67
N ARG A 11 4.85 -11.74 -5.12
CA ARG A 11 6.24 -12.17 -5.11
C ARG A 11 6.52 -12.87 -3.79
N ILE A 12 6.98 -14.10 -3.85
CA ILE A 12 7.45 -14.83 -2.67
C ILE A 12 8.97 -14.61 -2.58
N VAL A 13 9.41 -14.06 -1.44
CA VAL A 13 10.82 -13.88 -1.13
C VAL A 13 11.17 -14.88 -0.04
N GLU A 14 12.12 -15.77 -0.33
CA GLU A 14 12.61 -16.74 0.64
C GLU A 14 13.24 -16.02 1.84
N GLY A 15 12.84 -16.40 3.04
CA GLY A 15 13.26 -15.74 4.28
C GLY A 15 12.45 -14.51 4.70
N GLU A 16 11.53 -14.02 3.85
CA GLU A 16 10.68 -12.86 4.14
C GLU A 16 9.17 -13.17 4.01
N PRO A 17 8.63 -14.12 4.78
CA PRO A 17 7.24 -14.56 4.62
C PRO A 17 6.23 -13.45 4.91
N PHE A 18 6.57 -12.50 5.77
CA PHE A 18 5.68 -11.41 6.16
C PHE A 18 5.51 -10.38 5.06
N SER A 19 6.58 -10.08 4.32
CA SER A 19 6.53 -9.22 3.14
C SER A 19 5.58 -9.79 2.09
N SER A 20 5.70 -11.10 1.80
CA SER A 20 4.80 -11.79 0.87
C SER A 20 3.36 -11.83 1.35
N LEU A 21 3.12 -11.98 2.66
CA LEU A 21 1.79 -11.94 3.24
C LEU A 21 1.13 -10.58 3.07
N LEU A 22 1.83 -9.50 3.41
CA LEU A 22 1.29 -8.14 3.30
C LEU A 22 1.03 -7.76 1.84
N ALA A 23 1.94 -8.11 0.93
CA ALA A 23 1.72 -7.94 -0.51
C ALA A 23 0.49 -8.72 -1.00
N THR A 24 0.28 -9.94 -0.50
CA THR A 24 -0.92 -10.72 -0.85
C THR A 24 -2.19 -10.08 -0.30
N ALA A 25 -2.17 -9.54 0.92
CA ALA A 25 -3.30 -8.82 1.50
C ALA A 25 -3.64 -7.55 0.71
N HIS A 26 -2.62 -6.85 0.21
CA HIS A 26 -2.75 -5.70 -0.67
C HIS A 26 -3.50 -6.08 -1.96
N GLU A 27 -2.98 -7.05 -2.70
CA GLU A 27 -3.60 -7.53 -3.94
C GLU A 27 -5.01 -8.12 -3.72
N TRP A 28 -5.22 -8.75 -2.56
CA TRP A 28 -6.54 -9.23 -2.16
C TRP A 28 -7.55 -8.10 -2.00
N GLY A 29 -7.13 -6.97 -1.42
CA GLY A 29 -7.97 -5.77 -1.30
C GLY A 29 -8.41 -5.25 -2.66
N HIS A 30 -7.50 -5.16 -3.63
CA HIS A 30 -7.85 -4.83 -5.02
C HIS A 30 -8.85 -5.81 -5.61
N SER A 31 -8.62 -7.10 -5.42
CA SER A 31 -9.48 -8.16 -5.95
C SER A 31 -10.91 -8.12 -5.38
N ILE A 32 -11.06 -7.92 -4.07
CA ILE A 32 -12.39 -7.80 -3.43
C ILE A 32 -13.14 -6.58 -3.95
N TYR A 33 -12.46 -5.44 -4.10
CA TYR A 33 -13.06 -4.25 -4.66
C TYR A 33 -13.59 -4.48 -6.07
N GLU A 34 -12.78 -5.06 -6.94
CA GLU A 34 -13.18 -5.43 -8.30
C GLU A 34 -14.38 -6.38 -8.32
N GLN A 35 -14.43 -7.36 -7.39
CA GLN A 35 -15.56 -8.28 -7.28
C GLN A 35 -16.87 -7.57 -6.92
N GLY A 36 -16.81 -6.46 -6.20
CA GLY A 36 -17.98 -5.66 -5.81
C GLY A 36 -18.48 -4.69 -6.88
N LEU A 37 -17.69 -4.43 -7.95
CA LEU A 37 -18.03 -3.46 -8.96
C LEU A 37 -19.17 -3.96 -9.88
N PRO A 38 -20.04 -3.05 -10.39
CA PRO A 38 -21.10 -3.39 -11.34
C PRO A 38 -20.59 -4.02 -12.64
N ALA A 39 -19.34 -3.75 -13.04
CA ALA A 39 -18.69 -4.34 -14.20
C ALA A 39 -18.65 -5.88 -14.19
N GLN A 40 -18.87 -6.51 -13.03
CA GLN A 40 -18.96 -7.97 -12.91
C GLN A 40 -20.26 -8.56 -13.51
N SER A 41 -21.23 -7.73 -13.81
CA SER A 41 -22.38 -8.14 -14.61
C SER A 41 -22.08 -7.89 -16.11
N HIS A 42 -22.58 -8.80 -16.98
CA HIS A 42 -22.42 -8.64 -18.43
C HIS A 42 -22.99 -7.31 -18.96
N GLN A 43 -24.00 -6.76 -18.29
CA GLN A 43 -24.65 -5.51 -18.67
C GLN A 43 -23.71 -4.30 -18.51
N TRP A 44 -22.86 -4.29 -17.47
CA TRP A 44 -22.01 -3.16 -17.12
C TRP A 44 -20.53 -3.38 -17.47
N PHE A 45 -20.19 -4.58 -17.94
CA PHE A 45 -18.82 -4.90 -18.37
C PHE A 45 -18.44 -3.99 -19.54
N SER A 46 -17.34 -3.32 -19.47
CA SER A 46 -16.87 -2.27 -20.41
C SER A 46 -17.57 -0.91 -20.31
N TRP A 47 -18.55 -0.72 -19.47
CA TRP A 47 -19.13 0.60 -19.26
C TRP A 47 -18.33 1.39 -18.23
N PRO A 48 -18.04 2.70 -18.46
CA PRO A 48 -17.29 3.52 -17.49
C PRO A 48 -17.93 3.53 -16.10
N LEU A 49 -19.28 3.55 -16.02
CA LEU A 49 -20.00 3.52 -14.74
C LEU A 49 -19.90 2.17 -13.99
N GLY A 50 -19.42 1.14 -14.64
CA GLY A 50 -19.18 -0.16 -14.02
C GLY A 50 -17.75 -0.32 -13.46
N GLN A 51 -16.86 0.58 -13.81
CA GLN A 51 -15.44 0.52 -13.44
C GLN A 51 -15.14 1.26 -12.13
N ALA A 52 -13.93 1.06 -11.60
CA ALA A 52 -13.44 1.80 -10.45
C ALA A 52 -13.48 3.32 -10.71
N THR A 53 -13.90 4.09 -9.70
CA THR A 53 -14.08 5.54 -9.83
C THR A 53 -12.75 6.26 -10.04
N SER A 54 -11.68 5.81 -9.40
CA SER A 54 -10.33 6.33 -9.53
C SER A 54 -9.30 5.34 -8.98
N MET A 55 -8.03 5.54 -9.35
CA MET A 55 -6.94 4.77 -8.76
C MET A 55 -6.80 5.01 -7.24
N ALA A 56 -7.08 6.22 -6.76
CA ALA A 56 -7.06 6.50 -5.33
C ALA A 56 -8.09 5.66 -4.54
N VAL A 57 -9.31 5.53 -5.08
CA VAL A 57 -10.34 4.67 -4.47
C VAL A 57 -9.95 3.20 -4.57
N HIS A 58 -9.43 2.77 -5.70
CA HIS A 58 -8.98 1.38 -5.91
C HIS A 58 -7.85 1.01 -4.93
N GLU A 59 -6.85 1.91 -4.79
CA GLU A 59 -5.74 1.75 -3.86
C GLU A 59 -6.18 1.83 -2.39
N SER A 60 -7.21 2.60 -2.08
CA SER A 60 -7.71 2.67 -0.70
C SER A 60 -8.20 1.32 -0.17
N GLN A 61 -8.69 0.46 -1.05
CA GLN A 61 -9.16 -0.87 -0.68
C GLN A 61 -8.00 -1.82 -0.39
N SER A 62 -6.95 -1.80 -1.22
CA SER A 62 -5.73 -2.58 -0.97
C SER A 62 -5.05 -2.16 0.32
N LEU A 63 -4.89 -0.86 0.53
CA LEU A 63 -4.31 -0.28 1.75
C LEU A 63 -5.15 -0.55 3.00
N PHE A 64 -6.46 -0.61 2.88
CA PHE A 64 -7.33 -1.01 4.00
C PHE A 64 -7.02 -2.44 4.42
N TRP A 65 -6.98 -3.38 3.49
CA TRP A 65 -6.69 -4.78 3.81
C TRP A 65 -5.26 -4.99 4.31
N GLU A 66 -4.29 -4.35 3.69
CA GLU A 66 -2.90 -4.43 4.11
C GLU A 66 -2.66 -3.81 5.48
N ASN A 67 -2.99 -2.51 5.63
CA ASN A 67 -2.57 -1.74 6.80
C ASN A 67 -3.57 -1.81 7.97
N ARG A 68 -4.89 -1.88 7.70
CA ARG A 68 -5.89 -1.89 8.78
C ARG A 68 -6.27 -3.30 9.22
N ILE A 69 -6.26 -4.27 8.31
CA ILE A 69 -6.60 -5.66 8.64
C ILE A 69 -5.35 -6.49 8.88
N ALA A 70 -4.48 -6.68 7.87
CA ALA A 70 -3.35 -7.61 7.97
C ALA A 70 -2.29 -7.17 8.99
N LYS A 71 -2.11 -5.87 9.21
CA LYS A 71 -1.23 -5.33 10.26
C LYS A 71 -1.92 -5.16 11.63
N SER A 72 -3.19 -5.54 11.76
CA SER A 72 -3.91 -5.44 13.04
C SER A 72 -3.41 -6.46 14.06
N LYS A 73 -3.54 -6.12 15.35
CA LYS A 73 -3.20 -7.04 16.43
C LYS A 73 -4.11 -8.27 16.47
N ALA A 74 -5.36 -8.11 16.06
CA ALA A 74 -6.32 -9.21 15.98
C ALA A 74 -5.95 -10.21 14.88
N PHE A 75 -5.56 -9.72 13.71
CA PHE A 75 -5.04 -10.58 12.63
C PHE A 75 -3.79 -11.34 13.09
N ALA A 76 -2.82 -10.63 13.67
CA ALA A 76 -1.60 -11.24 14.19
C ALA A 76 -1.91 -12.36 15.17
N LYS A 77 -2.86 -12.14 16.09
CA LYS A 77 -3.29 -13.16 17.07
C LYS A 77 -3.92 -14.38 16.41
N SER A 78 -4.76 -14.17 15.41
CA SER A 78 -5.46 -15.27 14.72
C SER A 78 -4.55 -16.05 13.79
N PHE A 79 -3.58 -15.38 13.16
CA PHE A 79 -2.80 -15.96 12.08
C PHE A 79 -1.45 -16.52 12.53
N PHE A 80 -0.93 -16.08 13.68
CA PHE A 80 0.39 -16.45 14.18
C PHE A 80 0.60 -17.98 14.29
N GLY A 81 -0.41 -18.74 14.69
CA GLY A 81 -0.33 -20.19 14.76
C GLY A 81 0.13 -20.87 13.48
N ASN A 82 -0.33 -20.36 12.33
CA ASN A 82 0.05 -20.90 11.02
C ASN A 82 1.55 -20.70 10.71
N PHE A 83 2.16 -19.63 11.22
CA PHE A 83 3.60 -19.38 11.08
C PHE A 83 4.42 -20.16 12.09
N ALA A 84 3.94 -20.28 13.33
CA ALA A 84 4.61 -21.05 14.37
C ALA A 84 4.76 -22.52 13.94
N ASP A 85 3.74 -23.11 13.34
CA ASP A 85 3.74 -24.47 12.79
C ASP A 85 4.73 -24.67 11.62
N GLN A 86 5.12 -23.59 10.96
CA GLN A 86 6.09 -23.57 9.86
C GLN A 86 7.50 -23.16 10.29
N GLY A 87 7.77 -23.12 11.61
CA GLY A 87 9.09 -22.83 12.13
C GLY A 87 9.42 -21.33 12.17
N CYS A 88 8.43 -20.48 12.32
CA CYS A 88 8.65 -19.04 12.55
C CYS A 88 9.53 -18.83 13.79
N PRO A 89 10.59 -18.00 13.71
CA PRO A 89 11.54 -17.81 14.81
C PRO A 89 11.00 -16.90 15.93
N LEU A 90 9.76 -16.40 15.81
CA LEU A 90 9.12 -15.53 16.80
C LEU A 90 8.39 -16.38 17.87
N ASP A 91 8.46 -15.95 19.12
CA ASP A 91 7.92 -16.73 20.24
C ASP A 91 6.40 -16.56 20.40
N ASN A 92 5.85 -15.44 19.97
CA ASN A 92 4.43 -15.13 20.18
C ASN A 92 3.89 -14.11 19.16
N TYR A 93 2.54 -13.98 19.13
CA TYR A 93 1.87 -13.08 18.22
C TYR A 93 2.14 -11.58 18.47
N GLN A 94 2.55 -11.20 19.69
CA GLN A 94 2.91 -9.80 19.96
C GLN A 94 4.21 -9.42 19.25
N GLU A 95 5.21 -10.29 19.31
CA GLU A 95 6.46 -10.11 18.56
C GLU A 95 6.21 -10.10 17.06
N PHE A 96 5.35 -11.01 16.57
CA PHE A 96 4.92 -10.99 15.18
C PHE A 96 4.27 -9.66 14.81
N TRP A 97 3.27 -9.21 15.60
CA TRP A 97 2.61 -7.95 15.36
C TRP A 97 3.58 -6.76 15.38
N GLN A 98 4.52 -6.71 16.31
CA GLN A 98 5.54 -5.68 16.39
C GLN A 98 6.46 -5.71 15.16
N SER A 99 6.85 -6.89 14.68
CA SER A 99 7.77 -7.03 13.55
C SER A 99 7.20 -6.51 12.23
N ILE A 100 5.89 -6.64 12.02
CA ILE A 100 5.21 -6.15 10.81
C ILE A 100 4.77 -4.68 10.90
N ASN A 101 4.94 -4.04 12.08
CA ASN A 101 4.59 -2.64 12.32
C ASN A 101 5.80 -1.79 12.70
N VAL A 102 7.00 -2.18 12.28
CA VAL A 102 8.22 -1.43 12.56
C VAL A 102 8.24 -0.14 11.74
N VAL A 103 8.44 0.98 12.42
CA VAL A 103 8.70 2.27 11.78
C VAL A 103 10.21 2.45 11.61
N LYS A 104 10.66 2.59 10.39
CA LYS A 104 12.09 2.77 10.07
C LYS A 104 12.28 3.73 8.90
N LYS A 105 13.32 4.52 8.97
CA LYS A 105 13.75 5.33 7.83
C LYS A 105 14.20 4.43 6.67
N GLY A 106 13.76 4.73 5.47
CA GLY A 106 14.09 3.95 4.28
C GLY A 106 14.23 4.83 3.05
N LEU A 107 14.94 4.33 2.04
CA LEU A 107 15.11 4.99 0.75
C LEU A 107 14.00 4.58 -0.24
N ASN A 108 13.54 3.35 -0.15
CA ASN A 108 12.59 2.79 -1.10
C ASN A 108 11.13 3.08 -0.67
N ARG A 109 10.38 3.75 -1.56
CA ARG A 109 8.96 4.05 -1.34
C ARG A 109 8.12 2.79 -1.15
N VAL A 110 8.37 1.75 -1.95
CA VAL A 110 7.55 0.51 -1.94
C VAL A 110 7.71 -0.26 -0.62
N GLU A 111 8.86 -0.11 0.04
CA GLU A 111 9.18 -0.75 1.32
C GLU A 111 8.96 0.18 2.52
N ALA A 112 8.43 1.38 2.28
CA ALA A 112 8.23 2.36 3.33
C ALA A 112 7.14 1.91 4.31
N ASP A 113 7.34 2.20 5.59
CA ASP A 113 6.31 2.00 6.61
C ASP A 113 5.15 3.00 6.45
N GLU A 114 4.04 2.73 7.14
CA GLU A 114 2.81 3.53 7.01
C GLU A 114 3.01 5.01 7.34
N LEU A 115 3.90 5.36 8.27
CA LEU A 115 4.15 6.75 8.65
C LEU A 115 5.03 7.49 7.64
N SER A 116 6.08 6.84 7.14
CA SER A 116 7.01 7.46 6.20
C SER A 116 6.53 7.44 4.76
N TYR A 117 5.62 6.53 4.39
CA TYR A 117 5.12 6.41 3.02
C TYR A 117 4.54 7.71 2.47
N GLY A 118 3.75 8.43 3.26
CA GLY A 118 3.20 9.72 2.86
C GLY A 118 4.26 10.75 2.51
N LEU A 119 5.38 10.77 3.23
CA LEU A 119 6.50 11.67 2.94
C LEU A 119 7.17 11.34 1.61
N HIS A 120 7.31 10.07 1.28
CA HIS A 120 7.80 9.63 -0.04
C HIS A 120 6.92 10.14 -1.18
N ILE A 121 5.60 10.14 -1.00
CA ILE A 121 4.66 10.64 -2.01
C ILE A 121 4.72 12.17 -2.12
N ILE A 122 4.79 12.88 -0.99
CA ILE A 122 4.91 14.35 -0.96
C ILE A 122 6.14 14.80 -1.72
N ILE A 123 7.32 14.19 -1.47
CA ILE A 123 8.57 14.51 -2.18
C ILE A 123 8.38 14.41 -3.69
N ARG A 124 7.82 13.31 -4.16
CA ARG A 124 7.59 13.08 -5.60
C ARG A 124 6.62 14.08 -6.21
N THR A 125 5.53 14.35 -5.50
CA THR A 125 4.51 15.30 -5.97
C THR A 125 5.07 16.71 -6.08
N GLU A 126 5.81 17.17 -5.08
CA GLU A 126 6.41 18.51 -5.12
C GLU A 126 7.45 18.64 -6.22
N LEU A 127 8.34 17.64 -6.39
CA LEU A 127 9.33 17.66 -7.47
C LEU A 127 8.68 17.57 -8.85
N GLU A 128 7.61 16.80 -9.00
CA GLU A 128 6.87 16.70 -10.24
C GLU A 128 6.23 18.03 -10.64
N ILE A 129 5.62 18.73 -9.68
CA ILE A 129 5.06 20.06 -9.90
C ILE A 129 6.15 21.02 -10.37
N GLU A 130 7.29 21.08 -9.69
CA GLU A 130 8.42 21.95 -10.06
C GLU A 130 8.98 21.64 -11.46
N LEU A 131 9.03 20.35 -11.83
CA LEU A 131 9.46 19.93 -13.16
C LEU A 131 8.46 20.36 -14.24
N ILE A 132 7.16 20.15 -14.02
CA ILE A 132 6.11 20.47 -15.01
C ILE A 132 5.93 21.98 -15.18
N GLU A 133 6.05 22.74 -14.11
CA GLU A 133 6.00 24.20 -14.15
C GLU A 133 7.27 24.84 -14.73
N GLY A 134 8.32 24.05 -14.91
CA GLY A 134 9.62 24.51 -15.46
C GLY A 134 10.48 25.27 -14.44
N ASN A 135 10.15 25.19 -13.15
CA ASN A 135 10.93 25.78 -12.07
C ASN A 135 12.16 24.93 -11.73
N LEU A 136 12.11 23.62 -11.98
CA LEU A 136 13.22 22.69 -11.79
C LEU A 136 13.71 22.15 -13.14
N ASN A 137 15.02 22.31 -13.41
CA ASN A 137 15.63 21.68 -14.57
C ASN A 137 15.80 20.17 -14.30
N PRO A 138 15.43 19.27 -15.25
CA PRO A 138 15.61 17.82 -15.08
C PRO A 138 17.05 17.39 -14.72
N LYS A 139 18.06 18.14 -15.11
CA LYS A 139 19.45 17.86 -14.75
C LYS A 139 19.76 18.05 -13.26
N ASP A 140 18.98 18.89 -12.60
CA ASP A 140 19.15 19.21 -11.18
C ASP A 140 18.25 18.34 -10.28
N LEU A 141 17.41 17.50 -10.89
CA LEU A 141 16.49 16.61 -10.17
C LEU A 141 17.19 15.70 -9.14
N PRO A 142 18.33 15.04 -9.44
CA PRO A 142 18.99 14.20 -8.42
C PRO A 142 19.42 14.97 -7.18
N TYR A 143 19.89 16.21 -7.34
CA TYR A 143 20.27 17.06 -6.24
C TYR A 143 19.07 17.48 -5.37
N GLU A 144 18.01 17.99 -5.98
CA GLU A 144 16.81 18.41 -5.23
C GLU A 144 16.08 17.20 -4.61
N TRP A 145 16.11 16.03 -5.24
CA TRP A 145 15.64 14.78 -4.66
C TRP A 145 16.38 14.46 -3.36
N ASN A 146 17.71 14.41 -3.41
CA ASN A 146 18.54 14.08 -2.25
C ASN A 146 18.33 15.08 -1.11
N LYS A 147 18.18 16.36 -1.43
CA LYS A 147 17.90 17.42 -0.45
C LYS A 147 16.55 17.19 0.23
N LYS A 148 15.47 16.94 -0.50
CA LYS A 148 14.14 16.65 0.06
C LYS A 148 14.12 15.35 0.88
N TYR A 149 14.82 14.33 0.44
CA TYR A 149 14.98 13.09 1.19
C TYR A 149 15.70 13.31 2.53
N GLN A 150 16.77 14.10 2.54
CA GLN A 150 17.46 14.44 3.76
C GLN A 150 16.60 15.30 4.70
N GLU A 151 15.85 16.25 4.17
CA GLU A 151 14.98 17.15 4.95
C GLU A 151 13.78 16.42 5.56
N LEU A 152 13.09 15.58 4.79
CA LEU A 152 11.83 14.98 5.23
C LEU A 152 11.98 13.57 5.82
N LEU A 153 12.90 12.76 5.30
CA LEU A 153 13.12 11.38 5.74
C LEU A 153 14.39 11.20 6.57
N GLY A 154 15.31 12.18 6.50
CA GLY A 154 16.60 12.12 7.22
C GLY A 154 17.54 11.05 6.69
N VAL A 155 17.41 10.70 5.41
CA VAL A 155 18.28 9.76 4.67
C VAL A 155 18.65 10.36 3.32
N THR A 156 19.77 9.93 2.74
CA THR A 156 20.21 10.40 1.42
C THR A 156 20.58 9.21 0.55
N PRO A 157 20.00 9.08 -0.65
CA PRO A 157 20.39 8.05 -1.61
C PRO A 157 21.88 8.13 -1.98
N SER A 158 22.51 6.98 -2.16
CA SER A 158 23.93 6.89 -2.56
C SER A 158 24.12 7.05 -4.08
N ASN A 159 23.07 6.82 -4.84
CA ASN A 159 23.03 6.91 -6.31
C ASN A 159 21.62 7.16 -6.81
N ASP A 160 21.47 7.49 -8.09
CA ASP A 160 20.17 7.84 -8.69
C ASP A 160 19.20 6.65 -8.77
N SER A 161 19.70 5.42 -8.82
CA SER A 161 18.83 4.22 -8.83
C SER A 161 18.14 4.00 -7.49
N GLU A 162 18.79 4.38 -6.38
CA GLU A 162 18.17 4.43 -5.05
C GLU A 162 17.39 5.74 -4.82
N GLY A 163 17.61 6.73 -5.66
CA GLY A 163 17.03 8.07 -5.62
C GLY A 163 15.92 8.27 -6.65
N CYS A 164 16.10 9.29 -7.48
CA CYS A 164 15.06 9.77 -8.41
C CYS A 164 14.68 8.80 -9.53
N LEU A 165 15.46 7.74 -9.75
CA LEU A 165 15.20 6.70 -10.75
C LEU A 165 14.60 5.41 -10.15
N GLN A 166 14.21 5.40 -8.87
CA GLN A 166 13.66 4.20 -8.24
C GLN A 166 12.24 3.86 -8.72
N ASP A 167 11.50 4.83 -9.24
CA ASP A 167 10.14 4.67 -9.76
C ASP A 167 10.10 4.78 -11.27
N VAL A 168 9.23 4.01 -11.92
CA VAL A 168 9.07 4.00 -13.38
C VAL A 168 8.08 5.05 -13.90
N HIS A 169 7.31 5.69 -13.02
CA HIS A 169 6.18 6.55 -13.35
C HIS A 169 6.53 7.63 -14.38
N TRP A 170 7.57 8.40 -14.14
CA TRP A 170 7.93 9.49 -15.05
C TRP A 170 8.49 9.01 -16.38
N SER A 171 9.17 7.87 -16.40
CA SER A 171 9.67 7.25 -17.64
C SER A 171 8.54 6.69 -18.50
N GLU A 172 7.42 6.34 -17.88
CA GLU A 172 6.19 5.89 -18.56
C GLU A 172 5.22 7.04 -18.87
N GLY A 173 5.56 8.27 -18.49
CA GLY A 173 4.72 9.45 -18.69
C GLY A 173 3.54 9.57 -17.71
N ALA A 174 3.58 8.85 -16.60
CA ALA A 174 2.53 8.86 -15.57
C ALA A 174 2.69 10.05 -14.62
N PHE A 175 2.57 11.26 -15.14
CA PHE A 175 2.57 12.50 -14.36
C PHE A 175 1.23 12.72 -13.66
N GLY A 176 1.25 13.31 -12.45
CA GLY A 176 0.07 13.51 -11.62
C GLY A 176 -0.44 12.24 -10.94
N TYR A 177 0.30 11.14 -11.03
CA TYR A 177 -0.13 9.84 -10.50
C TYR A 177 0.16 9.68 -9.01
N PHE A 178 1.32 10.14 -8.52
CA PHE A 178 1.75 9.96 -7.13
C PHE A 178 0.74 10.43 -6.08
N PRO A 179 0.03 11.58 -6.24
CA PRO A 179 -0.97 11.97 -5.26
C PRO A 179 -2.04 10.93 -4.99
N SER A 180 -2.40 10.10 -5.98
CA SER A 180 -3.40 9.03 -5.85
C SER A 180 -3.07 8.04 -4.73
N TYR A 181 -1.80 7.75 -4.52
CA TYR A 181 -1.35 6.85 -3.46
C TYR A 181 -1.63 7.42 -2.06
N LEU A 182 -1.29 8.70 -1.82
CA LEU A 182 -1.55 9.34 -0.53
C LEU A 182 -3.05 9.55 -0.29
N ILE A 183 -3.79 9.95 -1.32
CA ILE A 183 -5.25 10.04 -1.25
C ILE A 183 -5.85 8.68 -0.92
N GLY A 184 -5.34 7.60 -1.51
CA GLY A 184 -5.73 6.22 -1.18
C GLY A 184 -5.54 5.89 0.31
N HIS A 185 -4.40 6.28 0.89
CA HIS A 185 -4.16 6.13 2.34
C HIS A 185 -5.17 6.90 3.20
N LEU A 186 -5.47 8.15 2.83
CA LEU A 186 -6.44 8.97 3.56
C LEU A 186 -7.85 8.37 3.49
N ILE A 187 -8.27 7.91 2.32
CA ILE A 187 -9.57 7.25 2.13
C ILE A 187 -9.60 5.93 2.93
N SER A 188 -8.54 5.12 2.90
CA SER A 188 -8.43 3.90 3.69
C SER A 188 -8.60 4.15 5.20
N ALA A 189 -8.00 5.23 5.72
CA ALA A 189 -8.17 5.62 7.11
C ALA A 189 -9.62 6.03 7.42
N GLN A 190 -10.26 6.82 6.55
CA GLN A 190 -11.66 7.23 6.71
C GLN A 190 -12.62 6.04 6.66
N ILE A 191 -12.36 5.06 5.78
CA ILE A 191 -13.13 3.80 5.74
C ILE A 191 -12.99 3.06 7.06
N SER A 192 -11.77 2.96 7.60
CA SER A 192 -11.50 2.32 8.88
C SER A 192 -12.26 2.98 10.03
N ASP A 193 -12.18 4.31 10.13
CA ASP A 193 -12.88 5.08 11.16
C ASP A 193 -14.40 4.92 11.08
N THR A 194 -14.96 4.94 9.86
CA THR A 194 -16.39 4.75 9.63
C THR A 194 -16.82 3.35 10.03
N LEU A 195 -16.07 2.35 9.61
CA LEU A 195 -16.35 0.95 9.93
C LEU A 195 -16.30 0.70 11.45
N GLU A 196 -15.32 1.26 12.16
CA GLU A 196 -15.22 1.12 13.61
C GLU A 196 -16.40 1.78 14.35
N ASN A 197 -16.96 2.86 13.81
CA ASN A 197 -18.17 3.47 14.36
C ASN A 197 -19.41 2.58 14.18
N ASP A 198 -19.49 1.85 13.06
CA ASP A 198 -20.66 1.03 12.73
C ASP A 198 -20.63 -0.36 13.39
N VAL A 199 -19.47 -1.00 13.43
CA VAL A 199 -19.33 -2.40 13.87
C VAL A 199 -18.47 -2.58 15.12
N GLY A 200 -17.89 -1.52 15.64
CA GLY A 200 -16.93 -1.55 16.75
C GLY A 200 -15.49 -1.73 16.29
N SER A 201 -14.58 -1.79 17.26
CA SER A 201 -13.14 -1.85 16.93
C SER A 201 -12.78 -3.00 16.01
N ILE A 202 -12.06 -2.72 14.94
CA ILE A 202 -11.52 -3.72 13.99
C ILE A 202 -10.74 -4.81 14.74
N ASN A 203 -10.03 -4.44 15.81
CA ASN A 203 -9.32 -5.40 16.65
C ASN A 203 -10.24 -6.38 17.40
N ALA A 204 -11.49 -6.04 17.61
CA ALA A 204 -12.47 -6.93 18.23
C ALA A 204 -13.27 -7.72 17.17
N VAL A 205 -13.62 -7.09 16.05
CA VAL A 205 -14.53 -7.64 15.04
C VAL A 205 -13.82 -8.55 14.05
N SER A 206 -12.58 -8.26 13.70
CA SER A 206 -11.78 -9.08 12.77
C SER A 206 -11.57 -10.51 13.28
N TYR A 207 -11.65 -10.72 14.61
CA TYR A 207 -11.59 -12.04 15.20
C TYR A 207 -12.85 -12.89 14.93
N THR A 208 -14.00 -12.27 14.78
CA THR A 208 -15.29 -12.96 14.59
C THR A 208 -15.70 -13.17 13.14
N HIS A 209 -15.15 -12.38 12.21
CA HIS A 209 -15.55 -12.39 10.80
C HIS A 209 -14.47 -12.89 9.83
N LEU A 210 -13.22 -13.04 10.27
CA LEU A 210 -12.15 -13.65 9.45
C LEU A 210 -12.20 -15.18 9.44
N THR A 211 -13.03 -15.80 10.25
CA THR A 211 -13.37 -17.22 10.12
C THR A 211 -14.50 -17.37 9.11
N LEU A 212 -14.16 -17.17 7.83
CA LEU A 212 -15.07 -17.60 6.74
C LEU A 212 -15.09 -19.13 6.66
N PRO A 213 -16.27 -19.69 6.35
CA PRO A 213 -16.46 -21.14 6.25
C PRO A 213 -15.62 -21.76 5.15
#